data_e6ee92305672d60d6d373da2389b7491
#
_entry.id   e6ee92305672d60d6d373da2389b7491
#
_cell.length_a   1.000
_cell.length_b   1.000
_cell.length_c   1.000
_cell.angle_alpha   90.00
_cell.angle_beta   90.00
_cell.angle_gamma   90.00
#
_symmetry.space_group_name_H-M   'P 1'
#
loop_
_entity.id
_entity.type
_entity.pdbx_description
1 polymer ?
#
loop_
_entity_poly.entity_id
_entity_poly.type
_entity_poly.pdbx_seq_one_letter_code
_entity_poly.pdbx_strand_id
1 'polypeptide(L)'
;MRILGIESSCDETAAAVVEDGERLLSNVVNSQIDIHAEYGGVIPEIAARSHLEVINPVIKKALSDADCTWDDIDAIAVTYAPGLIGSLLIGTLAARTLAIIHNKPLYKIHHVEAHVYANFITEQRKRGSKHAKLLELTTSAQTREASLSDSLRDEDCLSKASPAVAKESDEKASRRVEAVVNSSDLALSLPHHQPAFPLLALIVSGGHSQLVLFKNHGDYQLIGQTQDDAVGEAFDKVAKIIGLPYPGGPAIAKAAELGDPRAFHLPIAKLAGEYDFSFSGLKTAVLRAVQREVGKDFTFPSHELPKLVNDSLRHNMAASFQYTAVKTLVDKTKKAYDNFQPASVVIAGGVAANQELRRQLREALPIDIEYAPIQLCTDNAAMIAALGYFRAHIDQPADPYDLEVQPSLSMTTI
;
A
#
# COMPACT_ATOMS: atom_id res chain seq x y z
N MET A 1 -4.85 22.28 -9.80
CA MET A 1 -6.08 21.54 -9.41
C MET A 1 -5.77 20.67 -8.21
N ARG A 2 -6.49 20.87 -7.09
CA ARG A 2 -6.30 20.12 -5.85
C ARG A 2 -7.39 19.06 -5.69
N ILE A 3 -6.99 17.83 -5.58
CA ILE A 3 -7.89 16.69 -5.44
C ILE A 3 -7.80 16.14 -4.00
N LEU A 4 -8.95 16.00 -3.34
CA LEU A 4 -9.06 15.23 -2.10
C LEU A 4 -9.31 13.76 -2.47
N GLY A 5 -8.33 12.89 -2.20
CA GLY A 5 -8.46 11.44 -2.33
C GLY A 5 -8.98 10.81 -1.05
N ILE A 6 -9.81 9.78 -1.20
CA ILE A 6 -10.34 8.97 -0.08
C ILE A 6 -10.15 7.49 -0.43
N GLU A 7 -9.48 6.75 0.47
CA GLU A 7 -9.21 5.32 0.34
C GLU A 7 -9.76 4.56 1.56
N SER A 8 -10.50 3.48 1.29
CA SER A 8 -11.03 2.58 2.32
C SER A 8 -11.32 1.18 1.80
N SER A 9 -10.57 0.69 0.80
CA SER A 9 -10.91 -0.58 0.11
C SER A 9 -10.71 -1.84 0.95
N CYS A 10 -9.82 -1.82 1.94
CA CYS A 10 -9.47 -3.00 2.75
C CYS A 10 -9.40 -2.67 4.24
N ASP A 11 -8.23 -2.47 4.80
CA ASP A 11 -7.99 -2.26 6.24
C ASP A 11 -7.26 -0.93 6.53
N GLU A 12 -7.00 -0.09 5.54
CA GLU A 12 -6.55 1.29 5.70
C GLU A 12 -7.68 2.28 5.44
N THR A 13 -7.82 3.25 6.36
CA THR A 13 -8.64 4.45 6.12
C THR A 13 -7.71 5.61 5.82
N ALA A 14 -7.73 6.14 4.62
CA ALA A 14 -6.85 7.23 4.27
C ALA A 14 -7.57 8.40 3.57
N ALA A 15 -7.01 9.60 3.77
CA ALA A 15 -7.34 10.79 3.00
C ALA A 15 -6.08 11.59 2.68
N ALA A 16 -6.02 12.17 1.49
CA ALA A 16 -4.86 12.91 1.02
C ALA A 16 -5.28 14.07 0.12
N VAL A 17 -4.48 15.13 0.09
CA VAL A 17 -4.63 16.21 -0.88
C VAL A 17 -3.42 16.22 -1.81
N VAL A 18 -3.67 16.11 -3.11
CA VAL A 18 -2.64 16.18 -4.16
C VAL A 18 -2.98 17.31 -5.11
N GLU A 19 -1.99 18.13 -5.45
CA GLU A 19 -2.10 19.21 -6.41
C GLU A 19 -1.51 18.79 -7.76
N ASP A 20 -2.27 19.00 -8.84
CA ASP A 20 -1.91 18.73 -10.22
C ASP A 20 -1.45 17.29 -10.51
N GLY A 21 -1.96 16.32 -9.72
CA GLY A 21 -1.66 14.90 -9.86
C GLY A 21 -0.26 14.47 -9.44
N GLU A 22 0.60 15.40 -9.05
CA GLU A 22 2.01 15.13 -8.76
C GLU A 22 2.49 15.66 -7.41
N ARG A 23 1.94 16.79 -6.94
CA ARG A 23 2.40 17.43 -5.71
C ARG A 23 1.60 16.96 -4.51
N LEU A 24 2.24 16.20 -3.63
CA LEU A 24 1.64 15.78 -2.37
C LEU A 24 1.60 16.95 -1.38
N LEU A 25 0.39 17.31 -0.93
CA LEU A 25 0.18 18.34 0.11
C LEU A 25 -0.04 17.69 1.47
N SER A 26 -0.79 16.58 1.51
CA SER A 26 -1.00 15.77 2.71
C SER A 26 -1.31 14.34 2.36
N ASN A 27 -0.99 13.39 3.28
CA ASN A 27 -1.42 12.00 3.20
C ASN A 27 -1.57 11.47 4.63
N VAL A 28 -2.79 11.23 5.04
CA VAL A 28 -3.14 10.73 6.38
C VAL A 28 -3.67 9.30 6.23
N VAL A 29 -3.02 8.36 6.87
CA VAL A 29 -3.39 6.93 6.84
C VAL A 29 -3.63 6.47 8.27
N ASN A 30 -4.76 5.81 8.50
CA ASN A 30 -5.08 5.08 9.71
C ASN A 30 -5.18 3.60 9.37
N SER A 31 -4.16 2.81 9.76
CA SER A 31 -4.09 1.38 9.50
C SER A 31 -4.73 0.57 10.64
N GLN A 32 -5.39 -0.51 10.28
CA GLN A 32 -6.02 -1.47 11.19
C GLN A 32 -5.15 -2.73 11.39
N ILE A 33 -3.89 -2.70 10.95
CA ILE A 33 -2.98 -3.86 10.97
C ILE A 33 -2.90 -4.50 12.35
N ASP A 34 -2.79 -3.69 13.42
CA ASP A 34 -2.69 -4.19 14.80
C ASP A 34 -3.95 -4.94 15.24
N ILE A 35 -5.13 -4.46 14.80
CA ILE A 35 -6.41 -5.12 15.10
C ILE A 35 -6.47 -6.47 14.39
N HIS A 36 -6.09 -6.52 13.13
CA HIS A 36 -6.18 -7.72 12.30
C HIS A 36 -5.04 -8.72 12.57
N ALA A 37 -3.91 -8.28 13.12
CA ALA A 37 -2.81 -9.16 13.52
C ALA A 37 -3.23 -10.20 14.56
N GLU A 38 -4.15 -9.84 15.48
CA GLU A 38 -4.70 -10.76 16.48
C GLU A 38 -5.46 -11.93 15.85
N TYR A 39 -6.05 -11.72 14.67
CA TYR A 39 -6.82 -12.74 13.93
C TYR A 39 -5.98 -13.46 12.86
N GLY A 40 -4.79 -12.95 12.57
CA GLY A 40 -3.90 -13.48 11.52
C GLY A 40 -4.42 -13.22 10.10
N GLY A 41 -5.14 -12.11 9.90
CA GLY A 41 -5.67 -11.65 8.62
C GLY A 41 -6.87 -10.72 8.78
N VAL A 42 -7.27 -10.05 7.71
CA VAL A 42 -8.35 -9.05 7.70
C VAL A 42 -9.72 -9.69 7.94
N ILE A 43 -10.48 -9.15 8.91
CA ILE A 43 -11.88 -9.50 9.18
C ILE A 43 -12.77 -8.41 8.60
N PRO A 44 -13.53 -8.65 7.52
CA PRO A 44 -14.26 -7.60 6.78
C PRO A 44 -15.23 -6.78 7.62
N GLU A 45 -15.92 -7.41 8.56
CA GLU A 45 -16.89 -6.74 9.42
C GLU A 45 -16.21 -5.79 10.43
N ILE A 46 -15.06 -6.20 10.97
CA ILE A 46 -14.26 -5.36 11.87
C ILE A 46 -13.69 -4.18 11.09
N ALA A 47 -13.18 -4.44 9.87
CA ALA A 47 -12.65 -3.39 9.00
C ALA A 47 -13.71 -2.31 8.71
N ALA A 48 -14.92 -2.70 8.30
CA ALA A 48 -15.98 -1.76 8.00
C ALA A 48 -16.36 -0.88 9.21
N ARG A 49 -16.44 -1.45 10.42
CA ARG A 49 -16.73 -0.70 11.65
C ARG A 49 -15.63 0.29 11.99
N SER A 50 -14.36 -0.11 11.85
CA SER A 50 -13.23 0.76 12.12
C SER A 50 -13.18 1.95 11.15
N HIS A 51 -13.46 1.74 9.85
CA HIS A 51 -13.56 2.84 8.89
C HIS A 51 -14.59 3.89 9.30
N LEU A 52 -15.77 3.44 9.75
CA LEU A 52 -16.86 4.34 10.18
C LEU A 52 -16.44 5.27 11.32
N GLU A 53 -15.63 4.77 12.27
CA GLU A 53 -15.17 5.54 13.42
C GLU A 53 -14.15 6.62 13.05
N VAL A 54 -13.30 6.36 12.05
CA VAL A 54 -12.11 7.19 11.79
C VAL A 54 -12.16 8.01 10.50
N ILE A 55 -13.10 7.75 9.58
CA ILE A 55 -13.14 8.41 8.25
C ILE A 55 -13.19 9.95 8.37
N ASN A 56 -14.05 10.49 9.23
CA ASN A 56 -14.21 11.92 9.41
C ASN A 56 -12.97 12.59 10.04
N PRO A 57 -12.38 12.08 11.15
CA PRO A 57 -11.10 12.55 11.67
C PRO A 57 -9.97 12.54 10.63
N VAL A 58 -9.87 11.47 9.84
CA VAL A 58 -8.83 11.32 8.81
C VAL A 58 -8.97 12.39 7.72
N ILE A 59 -10.19 12.60 7.20
CA ILE A 59 -10.44 13.65 6.19
C ILE A 59 -10.16 15.05 6.74
N LYS A 60 -10.63 15.37 7.96
CA LYS A 60 -10.37 16.67 8.59
C LYS A 60 -8.87 16.91 8.75
N LYS A 61 -8.13 15.89 9.19
CA LYS A 61 -6.69 15.98 9.37
C LYS A 61 -5.98 16.18 8.04
N ALA A 62 -6.38 15.47 6.98
CA ALA A 62 -5.78 15.62 5.66
C ALA A 62 -5.93 17.05 5.11
N LEU A 63 -7.10 17.67 5.26
CA LEU A 63 -7.32 19.06 4.89
C LEU A 63 -6.46 20.02 5.73
N SER A 64 -6.41 19.82 7.06
CA SER A 64 -5.60 20.62 7.97
C SER A 64 -4.10 20.53 7.66
N ASP A 65 -3.58 19.31 7.43
CA ASP A 65 -2.17 19.08 7.11
C ASP A 65 -1.77 19.69 5.75
N ALA A 66 -2.74 19.78 4.82
CA ALA A 66 -2.56 20.42 3.52
C ALA A 66 -2.69 21.96 3.57
N ASP A 67 -3.04 22.54 4.72
CA ASP A 67 -3.42 23.95 4.88
C ASP A 67 -4.51 24.36 3.86
N CYS A 68 -5.52 23.49 3.69
CA CYS A 68 -6.64 23.65 2.76
C CYS A 68 -7.97 23.73 3.48
N THR A 69 -8.84 24.57 2.94
CA THR A 69 -10.28 24.61 3.23
C THR A 69 -11.05 23.89 2.10
N TRP A 70 -12.36 23.74 2.24
CA TRP A 70 -13.18 23.17 1.16
C TRP A 70 -13.21 24.06 -0.11
N ASP A 71 -12.97 25.35 0.02
CA ASP A 71 -12.90 26.27 -1.11
C ASP A 71 -11.65 26.03 -1.98
N ASP A 72 -10.60 25.50 -1.37
CA ASP A 72 -9.33 25.17 -2.02
C ASP A 72 -9.34 23.82 -2.75
N ILE A 73 -10.35 22.97 -2.51
CA ILE A 73 -10.48 21.67 -3.14
C ILE A 73 -11.31 21.77 -4.42
N ASP A 74 -10.77 21.32 -5.54
CA ASP A 74 -11.43 21.39 -6.83
C ASP A 74 -12.31 20.18 -7.12
N ALA A 75 -11.94 18.98 -6.62
CA ALA A 75 -12.70 17.74 -6.79
C ALA A 75 -12.39 16.72 -5.71
N ILE A 76 -13.25 15.71 -5.59
CA ILE A 76 -13.11 14.56 -4.70
C ILE A 76 -12.89 13.31 -5.55
N ALA A 77 -11.93 12.48 -5.17
CA ALA A 77 -11.68 11.18 -5.77
C ALA A 77 -11.84 10.10 -4.69
N VAL A 78 -12.52 8.99 -5.00
CA VAL A 78 -12.77 7.92 -4.04
C VAL A 78 -12.63 6.56 -4.66
N THR A 79 -12.04 5.63 -3.92
CA THR A 79 -11.99 4.23 -4.31
C THR A 79 -13.38 3.62 -4.26
N TYR A 80 -13.86 3.13 -5.43
CA TYR A 80 -15.14 2.45 -5.54
C TYR A 80 -15.01 0.96 -5.88
N ALA A 81 -13.82 0.53 -6.33
CA ALA A 81 -13.52 -0.82 -6.83
C ALA A 81 -12.01 -1.09 -6.90
N PRO A 82 -11.56 -2.35 -6.87
CA PRO A 82 -12.15 -3.43 -6.08
C PRO A 82 -11.86 -3.26 -4.58
N GLY A 83 -12.49 -4.13 -3.74
CA GLY A 83 -12.21 -4.14 -2.30
C GLY A 83 -13.31 -4.83 -1.49
N LEU A 84 -13.20 -4.76 -0.17
CA LEU A 84 -14.20 -5.27 0.75
C LEU A 84 -15.45 -4.39 0.67
N ILE A 85 -16.61 -4.99 0.39
CA ILE A 85 -17.87 -4.25 0.15
C ILE A 85 -18.21 -3.28 1.29
N GLY A 86 -18.08 -3.71 2.55
CA GLY A 86 -18.35 -2.87 3.73
C GLY A 86 -17.39 -1.69 3.84
N SER A 87 -16.11 -1.93 3.58
CA SER A 87 -15.06 -0.91 3.59
C SER A 87 -15.25 0.12 2.49
N LEU A 88 -15.44 -0.31 1.24
CA LEU A 88 -15.74 0.56 0.10
C LEU A 88 -16.96 1.44 0.32
N LEU A 89 -18.04 0.88 0.90
CA LEU A 89 -19.27 1.63 1.18
C LEU A 89 -19.02 2.82 2.10
N ILE A 90 -18.18 2.69 3.14
CA ILE A 90 -17.94 3.78 4.08
C ILE A 90 -17.23 4.95 3.39
N GLY A 91 -16.14 4.70 2.65
CA GLY A 91 -15.43 5.75 1.90
C GLY A 91 -16.29 6.39 0.82
N THR A 92 -17.02 5.57 0.05
CA THR A 92 -17.91 6.05 -1.03
C THR A 92 -19.04 6.90 -0.48
N LEU A 93 -19.69 6.50 0.63
CA LEU A 93 -20.75 7.29 1.25
C LEU A 93 -20.22 8.62 1.80
N ALA A 94 -19.05 8.63 2.43
CA ALA A 94 -18.41 9.86 2.88
C ALA A 94 -18.10 10.79 1.70
N ALA A 95 -17.48 10.28 0.64
CA ALA A 95 -17.15 11.06 -0.56
C ALA A 95 -18.38 11.64 -1.26
N ARG A 96 -19.45 10.85 -1.44
CA ARG A 96 -20.74 11.27 -2.00
C ARG A 96 -21.35 12.40 -1.20
N THR A 97 -21.41 12.23 0.14
CA THR A 97 -21.96 13.24 1.05
C THR A 97 -21.20 14.56 0.95
N LEU A 98 -19.86 14.49 0.96
CA LEU A 98 -19.00 15.67 0.85
C LEU A 98 -19.13 16.35 -0.52
N ALA A 99 -19.21 15.57 -1.62
CA ALA A 99 -19.41 16.09 -2.96
C ALA A 99 -20.72 16.88 -3.06
N ILE A 100 -21.81 16.36 -2.47
CA ILE A 100 -23.13 17.04 -2.45
C ILE A 100 -23.07 18.31 -1.60
N ILE A 101 -22.56 18.24 -0.37
CA ILE A 101 -22.56 19.37 0.58
C ILE A 101 -21.71 20.52 0.06
N HIS A 102 -20.55 20.22 -0.50
CA HIS A 102 -19.59 21.23 -0.96
C HIS A 102 -19.69 21.51 -2.47
N ASN A 103 -20.66 20.91 -3.16
CA ASN A 103 -20.86 21.05 -4.61
C ASN A 103 -19.58 20.83 -5.41
N LYS A 104 -18.87 19.71 -5.14
CA LYS A 104 -17.60 19.34 -5.80
C LYS A 104 -17.81 18.18 -6.75
N PRO A 105 -17.15 18.17 -7.93
CA PRO A 105 -17.10 17.01 -8.81
C PRO A 105 -16.57 15.78 -8.07
N LEU A 106 -17.16 14.60 -8.35
CA LEU A 106 -16.79 13.32 -7.75
C LEU A 106 -16.22 12.39 -8.81
N TYR A 107 -15.02 11.85 -8.59
CA TYR A 107 -14.39 10.89 -9.50
C TYR A 107 -14.24 9.52 -8.82
N LYS A 108 -14.71 8.48 -9.51
CA LYS A 108 -14.60 7.09 -9.07
C LYS A 108 -13.25 6.51 -9.49
N ILE A 109 -12.53 5.92 -8.55
CA ILE A 109 -11.16 5.46 -8.76
C ILE A 109 -11.06 3.96 -8.55
N HIS A 110 -10.41 3.29 -9.51
CA HIS A 110 -10.08 1.88 -9.40
C HIS A 110 -8.80 1.71 -8.55
N HIS A 111 -8.91 1.04 -7.41
CA HIS A 111 -7.84 0.87 -6.43
C HIS A 111 -6.52 0.33 -7.03
N VAL A 112 -6.62 -0.74 -7.82
CA VAL A 112 -5.43 -1.40 -8.40
C VAL A 112 -4.73 -0.50 -9.42
N GLU A 113 -5.49 0.25 -10.23
CA GLU A 113 -4.93 1.25 -11.14
C GLU A 113 -4.22 2.36 -10.35
N ALA A 114 -4.81 2.81 -9.25
CA ALA A 114 -4.27 3.90 -8.44
C ALA A 114 -2.88 3.58 -7.87
N HIS A 115 -2.57 2.34 -7.56
CA HIS A 115 -1.22 1.96 -7.11
C HIS A 115 -0.12 2.39 -8.10
N VAL A 116 -0.38 2.35 -9.40
CA VAL A 116 0.58 2.80 -10.42
C VAL A 116 0.81 4.31 -10.30
N TYR A 117 -0.24 5.06 -9.97
CA TYR A 117 -0.21 6.53 -9.89
C TYR A 117 0.48 7.08 -8.63
N ALA A 118 0.77 6.24 -7.64
CA ALA A 118 1.70 6.60 -6.57
C ALA A 118 3.10 6.99 -7.10
N ASN A 119 3.50 6.46 -8.26
CA ASN A 119 4.77 6.76 -8.93
C ASN A 119 4.76 8.06 -9.73
N PHE A 120 3.58 8.69 -9.92
CA PHE A 120 3.45 10.01 -10.56
C PHE A 120 3.57 11.15 -9.55
N ILE A 121 3.60 10.85 -8.24
CA ILE A 121 3.84 11.83 -7.19
C ILE A 121 5.35 12.11 -7.14
N THR A 122 5.74 13.36 -7.44
CA THR A 122 7.14 13.74 -7.59
C THR A 122 7.57 14.84 -6.64
N GLU A 123 8.87 14.95 -6.40
CA GLU A 123 9.46 16.07 -5.67
C GLU A 123 9.57 17.30 -6.58
N GLN A 124 8.71 18.30 -6.38
CA GLN A 124 8.85 19.56 -7.11
C GLN A 124 10.10 20.32 -6.64
N ARG A 125 11.04 20.58 -7.54
CA ARG A 125 12.08 21.60 -7.34
C ARG A 125 11.39 22.93 -7.08
N LYS A 126 11.45 23.42 -5.83
CA LYS A 126 10.88 24.71 -5.43
C LYS A 126 11.40 25.82 -6.35
N ARG A 127 10.60 26.30 -7.28
CA ARG A 127 10.76 27.62 -7.85
C ARG A 127 10.40 28.64 -6.76
N GLY A 128 11.39 29.06 -5.95
CA GLY A 128 11.31 30.29 -5.16
C GLY A 128 10.32 30.34 -4.00
N SER A 129 10.23 29.31 -3.13
CA SER A 129 9.41 29.37 -1.92
C SER A 129 10.24 29.71 -0.67
N LYS A 130 9.69 30.60 0.18
CA LYS A 130 10.28 31.03 1.48
C LYS A 130 10.48 29.87 2.49
N HIS A 131 9.94 28.67 2.22
CA HIS A 131 10.08 27.47 3.06
C HIS A 131 11.47 26.81 3.01
N ALA A 132 12.28 27.05 1.95
CA ALA A 132 13.64 26.52 1.85
C ALA A 132 14.56 27.05 2.99
N LYS A 133 14.26 28.23 3.53
CA LYS A 133 15.02 28.81 4.66
C LYS A 133 14.68 28.19 6.03
N LEU A 134 13.50 27.54 6.16
CA LEU A 134 13.09 26.89 7.41
C LEU A 134 13.71 25.49 7.55
N LEU A 135 13.88 24.75 6.44
CA LEU A 135 14.50 23.42 6.44
C LEU A 135 15.99 23.46 6.79
N GLU A 136 16.74 24.50 6.31
CA GLU A 136 18.15 24.67 6.67
C GLU A 136 18.33 25.02 8.16
N LEU A 137 17.34 25.66 8.78
CA LEU A 137 17.38 26.02 10.21
C LEU A 137 17.03 24.81 11.11
N THR A 138 16.20 23.87 10.67
CA THR A 138 15.87 22.66 11.45
C THR A 138 16.99 21.62 11.44
N THR A 139 17.72 21.47 10.32
CA THR A 139 18.90 20.57 10.25
C THR A 139 20.04 21.03 11.15
N SER A 140 20.17 22.36 11.39
CA SER A 140 21.18 22.90 12.30
C SER A 140 20.77 22.87 13.79
N ALA A 141 19.46 22.68 14.09
CA ALA A 141 18.94 22.57 15.45
C ALA A 141 19.05 21.16 16.01
N GLN A 142 18.82 20.13 15.16
CA GLN A 142 18.89 18.72 15.58
C GLN A 142 20.31 18.25 15.96
N THR A 143 21.35 18.93 15.49
CA THR A 143 22.75 18.66 15.90
C THR A 143 23.11 19.29 17.24
N ARG A 144 22.25 20.15 17.83
CA ARG A 144 22.50 20.80 19.15
C ARG A 144 21.68 20.22 20.29
N GLU A 145 20.60 19.48 20.05
CA GLU A 145 19.76 18.87 21.11
C GLU A 145 20.22 17.49 21.61
N ALA A 146 21.22 16.90 20.99
CA ALA A 146 21.80 15.62 21.46
C ALA A 146 22.73 15.76 22.65
N SER A 147 22.93 16.99 23.23
CA SER A 147 23.85 17.23 24.35
C SER A 147 23.21 17.79 25.63
N LEU A 148 21.88 17.85 25.73
CA LEU A 148 21.21 18.45 26.91
C LEU A 148 19.94 17.67 27.31
N SER A 149 20.10 16.38 27.65
CA SER A 149 19.07 15.64 28.37
C SER A 149 19.66 14.92 29.58
N ASP A 150 20.10 15.71 30.55
CA ASP A 150 20.28 15.25 31.92
C ASP A 150 19.99 16.43 32.85
N SER A 151 18.86 16.38 33.48
CA SER A 151 18.39 17.13 34.66
C SER A 151 16.97 17.68 34.48
N LEU A 152 16.07 17.11 35.17
CA LEU A 152 15.10 17.67 36.12
C LEU A 152 13.89 16.73 36.26
N ARG A 153 13.91 16.01 37.38
CA ARG A 153 12.70 15.51 38.05
C ARG A 153 12.23 16.61 38.99
N ASP A 154 10.92 16.78 39.08
CA ASP A 154 10.13 16.72 40.32
C ASP A 154 8.79 17.42 40.21
N GLU A 155 7.77 16.65 40.56
CA GLU A 155 6.67 16.79 41.51
C GLU A 155 5.51 17.78 41.34
N ASP A 156 4.32 17.15 41.43
CA ASP A 156 3.11 17.55 42.17
C ASP A 156 2.21 18.72 41.76
N CYS A 157 0.96 18.44 41.42
CA CYS A 157 -0.17 18.56 42.32
C CYS A 157 -1.55 18.39 41.67
N LEU A 158 -2.36 17.61 42.37
CA LEU A 158 -3.79 17.30 42.24
C LEU A 158 -4.71 18.54 42.15
N SER A 159 -5.82 18.52 41.34
CA SER A 159 -7.19 18.29 41.87
C SER A 159 -8.31 18.73 40.94
N LYS A 160 -9.35 17.87 40.89
CA LYS A 160 -10.81 18.03 40.76
C LYS A 160 -11.47 18.02 39.37
N ALA A 161 -12.00 16.89 39.11
CA ALA A 161 -13.31 16.33 38.71
C ALA A 161 -14.35 17.16 37.92
N SER A 162 -14.59 16.60 36.70
CA SER A 162 -15.83 16.28 35.95
C SER A 162 -16.71 17.41 35.39
N PRO A 163 -17.16 17.28 34.11
CA PRO A 163 -18.06 16.20 33.64
C PRO A 163 -17.56 15.52 32.34
N ALA A 164 -17.50 14.22 32.41
CA ALA A 164 -16.69 13.40 31.56
C ALA A 164 -17.49 12.27 30.91
N VAL A 165 -18.32 12.46 29.93
CA VAL A 165 -18.77 11.32 29.11
C VAL A 165 -18.69 11.62 27.59
N ALA A 166 -18.83 12.87 27.18
CA ALA A 166 -18.74 13.24 25.76
C ALA A 166 -17.31 13.51 25.24
N LYS A 167 -16.33 13.76 26.15
CA LYS A 167 -14.92 14.00 25.76
C LYS A 167 -14.07 12.74 25.64
N GLU A 168 -14.46 11.64 26.24
CA GLU A 168 -13.68 10.39 26.26
C GLU A 168 -13.72 9.62 24.93
N SER A 169 -14.79 9.78 24.14
CA SER A 169 -14.89 9.21 22.78
C SER A 169 -14.01 9.94 21.77
N ASP A 170 -13.93 11.28 21.87
CA ASP A 170 -13.13 12.08 20.95
C ASP A 170 -11.62 11.99 21.25
N GLU A 171 -11.23 11.86 22.54
CA GLU A 171 -9.82 11.67 22.92
C GLU A 171 -9.30 10.27 22.59
N LYS A 172 -10.12 9.22 22.74
CA LYS A 172 -9.75 7.85 22.30
C LYS A 172 -9.66 7.73 20.79
N ALA A 173 -10.55 8.36 20.04
CA ALA A 173 -10.47 8.43 18.59
C ALA A 173 -9.21 9.21 18.14
N SER A 174 -8.89 10.31 18.82
CA SER A 174 -7.71 11.14 18.52
C SER A 174 -6.38 10.43 18.81
N ARG A 175 -6.30 9.58 19.84
CA ARG A 175 -5.08 8.79 20.15
C ARG A 175 -4.83 7.61 19.21
N ARG A 176 -5.84 7.14 18.45
CA ARG A 176 -5.71 6.10 17.44
C ARG A 176 -5.21 6.61 16.06
N VAL A 177 -5.12 7.92 15.87
CA VAL A 177 -4.68 8.56 14.61
C VAL A 177 -3.16 8.82 14.59
N GLU A 178 -2.37 8.21 15.47
CA GLU A 178 -0.94 8.54 15.66
C GLU A 178 0.05 7.91 14.66
N ALA A 179 -0.37 7.15 13.67
CA ALA A 179 0.51 6.74 12.56
C ALA A 179 0.45 7.77 11.40
N VAL A 180 0.80 9.01 11.68
CA VAL A 180 0.85 10.06 10.65
C VAL A 180 2.21 10.03 9.98
N VAL A 181 2.27 9.66 8.72
CA VAL A 181 3.42 9.93 7.87
C VAL A 181 3.43 11.44 7.59
N ASN A 182 4.34 12.18 8.19
CA ASN A 182 4.50 13.60 7.93
C ASN A 182 4.92 13.82 6.49
N SER A 183 4.23 14.72 5.77
CA SER A 183 4.55 15.11 4.39
C SER A 183 5.98 15.64 4.22
N SER A 184 6.61 16.16 5.29
CA SER A 184 8.01 16.62 5.29
C SER A 184 9.03 15.47 5.14
N ASP A 185 8.77 14.30 5.74
CA ASP A 185 9.68 13.15 5.67
C ASP A 185 9.52 12.40 4.33
N LEU A 186 8.36 12.52 3.70
CA LEU A 186 8.07 11.96 2.40
C LEU A 186 8.78 12.70 1.26
N ALA A 187 8.94 14.02 1.37
CA ALA A 187 9.53 14.86 0.34
C ALA A 187 11.00 14.53 0.02
N LEU A 188 11.73 13.94 0.96
CA LEU A 188 13.14 13.57 0.77
C LEU A 188 13.36 12.30 -0.06
N SER A 189 12.33 11.54 -0.38
CA SER A 189 12.41 10.25 -1.08
C SER A 189 11.56 10.14 -2.34
N LEU A 190 10.85 11.19 -2.74
CA LEU A 190 10.02 11.20 -3.94
C LEU A 190 10.88 11.20 -5.22
N PRO A 191 10.43 10.56 -6.31
CA PRO A 191 11.11 10.60 -7.59
C PRO A 191 11.16 12.01 -8.17
N HIS A 192 12.18 12.28 -8.99
CA HIS A 192 12.39 13.60 -9.61
C HIS A 192 11.61 13.79 -10.92
N HIS A 193 11.05 12.72 -11.47
CA HIS A 193 10.33 12.72 -12.76
C HIS A 193 9.23 11.67 -12.72
N GLN A 194 8.21 11.89 -13.53
CA GLN A 194 7.12 10.95 -13.72
C GLN A 194 7.52 9.83 -14.71
N PRO A 195 6.94 8.62 -14.56
CA PRO A 195 7.11 7.55 -15.53
C PRO A 195 6.66 7.94 -16.94
N ALA A 196 7.40 7.49 -17.95
CA ALA A 196 7.08 7.73 -19.36
C ALA A 196 6.26 6.59 -19.97
N PHE A 197 5.35 6.92 -20.88
CA PHE A 197 4.58 5.94 -21.65
C PHE A 197 5.29 5.52 -22.94
N PRO A 198 5.11 4.29 -23.46
CA PRO A 198 4.37 3.17 -22.86
C PRO A 198 5.00 2.70 -21.56
N LEU A 199 4.18 2.41 -20.56
CA LEU A 199 4.61 2.02 -19.22
C LEU A 199 4.20 0.58 -18.94
N LEU A 200 5.14 -0.28 -18.53
CA LEU A 200 4.84 -1.61 -18.02
C LEU A 200 4.76 -1.56 -16.48
N ALA A 201 3.59 -1.83 -15.93
CA ALA A 201 3.38 -1.88 -14.49
C ALA A 201 3.32 -3.32 -13.99
N LEU A 202 4.17 -3.67 -13.02
CA LEU A 202 4.05 -4.84 -12.17
C LEU A 202 3.32 -4.42 -10.90
N ILE A 203 2.03 -4.77 -10.79
CA ILE A 203 1.19 -4.44 -9.63
C ILE A 203 1.12 -5.67 -8.73
N VAL A 204 1.70 -5.57 -7.53
CA VAL A 204 1.84 -6.68 -6.59
C VAL A 204 1.47 -6.25 -5.17
N SER A 205 0.37 -6.78 -4.66
CA SER A 205 -0.19 -6.46 -3.34
C SER A 205 -0.64 -7.72 -2.60
N GLY A 206 -1.32 -7.55 -1.48
CA GLY A 206 -1.98 -8.64 -0.74
C GLY A 206 -3.01 -9.38 -1.58
N GLY A 207 -3.80 -8.66 -2.38
CA GLY A 207 -4.89 -9.22 -3.19
C GLY A 207 -4.61 -9.32 -4.68
N HIS A 208 -3.54 -8.71 -5.21
CA HIS A 208 -3.33 -8.62 -6.65
C HIS A 208 -1.88 -8.97 -7.05
N SER A 209 -1.76 -9.65 -8.19
CA SER A 209 -0.50 -9.86 -8.90
C SER A 209 -0.79 -9.76 -10.39
N GLN A 210 -0.46 -8.61 -10.99
CA GLN A 210 -0.84 -8.27 -12.36
C GLN A 210 0.30 -7.61 -13.12
N LEU A 211 0.36 -7.86 -14.44
CA LEU A 211 1.15 -7.11 -15.41
C LEU A 211 0.22 -6.33 -16.32
N VAL A 212 0.40 -5.02 -16.37
CA VAL A 212 -0.45 -4.10 -17.12
C VAL A 212 0.43 -3.20 -17.98
N LEU A 213 0.09 -3.10 -19.26
CA LEU A 213 0.75 -2.19 -20.20
C LEU A 213 -0.12 -0.95 -20.38
N PHE A 214 0.35 0.18 -19.89
CA PHE A 214 -0.28 1.48 -20.11
C PHE A 214 0.30 2.14 -21.36
N LYS A 215 -0.56 2.46 -22.31
CA LYS A 215 -0.19 3.24 -23.51
C LYS A 215 -0.26 4.73 -23.24
N ASN A 216 -1.17 5.13 -22.36
CA ASN A 216 -1.37 6.50 -21.89
C ASN A 216 -2.20 6.48 -20.60
N HIS A 217 -2.47 7.65 -20.00
CA HIS A 217 -3.44 7.77 -18.90
C HIS A 217 -4.81 7.26 -19.36
N GLY A 218 -5.40 6.33 -18.58
CA GLY A 218 -6.71 5.75 -18.89
C GLY A 218 -6.73 4.74 -20.05
N ASP A 219 -5.65 4.58 -20.81
CA ASP A 219 -5.53 3.59 -21.90
C ASP A 219 -4.50 2.52 -21.50
N TYR A 220 -4.99 1.36 -21.09
CA TYR A 220 -4.14 0.26 -20.65
C TYR A 220 -4.67 -1.10 -21.05
N GLN A 221 -3.80 -2.08 -21.04
CA GLN A 221 -4.09 -3.48 -21.33
C GLN A 221 -3.57 -4.36 -20.21
N LEU A 222 -4.44 -5.12 -19.56
CA LEU A 222 -4.05 -6.22 -18.67
C LEU A 222 -3.44 -7.34 -19.52
N ILE A 223 -2.15 -7.61 -19.36
CA ILE A 223 -1.43 -8.61 -20.16
C ILE A 223 -1.21 -9.93 -19.41
N GLY A 224 -1.24 -9.91 -18.09
CA GLY A 224 -1.14 -11.12 -17.25
C GLY A 224 -1.59 -10.86 -15.84
N GLN A 225 -2.09 -11.89 -15.17
CA GLN A 225 -2.54 -11.83 -13.78
C GLN A 225 -2.37 -13.17 -13.08
N THR A 226 -2.47 -13.17 -11.75
CA THR A 226 -2.50 -14.44 -11.02
C THR A 226 -3.76 -15.21 -11.32
N GLN A 227 -3.62 -16.54 -11.46
CA GLN A 227 -4.72 -17.46 -11.70
C GLN A 227 -5.26 -18.08 -10.39
N ASP A 228 -4.60 -17.77 -9.26
CA ASP A 228 -4.94 -18.26 -7.92
C ASP A 228 -4.55 -17.23 -6.84
N ASP A 229 -3.81 -17.63 -5.81
CA ASP A 229 -3.39 -16.72 -4.74
C ASP A 229 -2.55 -15.55 -5.32
N ALA A 230 -2.76 -14.32 -4.81
CA ALA A 230 -1.82 -13.22 -5.04
C ALA A 230 -0.49 -13.49 -4.32
N VAL A 231 0.59 -12.85 -4.79
CA VAL A 231 1.92 -13.05 -4.19
C VAL A 231 1.97 -12.63 -2.73
N GLY A 232 1.36 -11.50 -2.36
CA GLY A 232 1.31 -11.05 -0.96
C GLY A 232 0.53 -12.01 -0.07
N GLU A 233 -0.62 -12.50 -0.53
CA GLU A 233 -1.38 -13.54 0.15
C GLU A 233 -0.57 -14.84 0.33
N ALA A 234 0.23 -15.22 -0.68
CA ALA A 234 1.13 -16.36 -0.57
C ALA A 234 2.22 -16.13 0.50
N PHE A 235 2.77 -14.92 0.61
CA PHE A 235 3.68 -14.54 1.69
C PHE A 235 3.03 -14.71 3.07
N ASP A 236 1.81 -14.22 3.28
CA ASP A 236 1.09 -14.33 4.54
C ASP A 236 0.81 -15.80 4.92
N LYS A 237 0.35 -16.59 3.94
CA LYS A 237 0.08 -18.02 4.15
C LYS A 237 1.34 -18.82 4.48
N VAL A 238 2.46 -18.52 3.82
CA VAL A 238 3.75 -19.18 4.10
C VAL A 238 4.32 -18.75 5.45
N ALA A 239 4.25 -17.46 5.78
CA ALA A 239 4.63 -16.95 7.10
C ALA A 239 3.92 -17.72 8.22
N LYS A 240 2.61 -17.92 8.09
CA LYS A 240 1.81 -18.70 9.04
C LYS A 240 2.26 -20.17 9.14
N ILE A 241 2.65 -20.81 8.04
CA ILE A 241 3.14 -22.21 8.03
C ILE A 241 4.47 -22.34 8.81
N ILE A 242 5.38 -21.38 8.65
CA ILE A 242 6.71 -21.43 9.28
C ILE A 242 6.79 -20.69 10.63
N GLY A 243 5.66 -20.19 11.15
CA GLY A 243 5.55 -19.55 12.45
C GLY A 243 6.12 -18.14 12.52
N LEU A 244 5.97 -17.37 11.45
CA LEU A 244 6.27 -15.94 11.41
C LEU A 244 4.98 -15.11 11.63
N PRO A 245 5.11 -13.89 12.18
CA PRO A 245 3.96 -13.04 12.47
C PRO A 245 3.32 -12.46 11.18
N TYR A 246 2.10 -11.95 11.32
CA TYR A 246 1.42 -11.12 10.34
C TYR A 246 1.85 -9.63 10.51
N PRO A 247 2.02 -8.86 9.41
CA PRO A 247 1.94 -9.27 8.01
C PRO A 247 3.16 -10.10 7.55
N GLY A 248 2.89 -11.13 6.75
CA GLY A 248 3.88 -12.14 6.36
C GLY A 248 4.99 -11.63 5.45
N GLY A 249 4.70 -10.64 4.57
CA GLY A 249 5.68 -10.08 3.65
C GLY A 249 6.94 -9.55 4.35
N PRO A 250 6.84 -8.56 5.24
CA PRO A 250 7.97 -8.05 6.01
C PRO A 250 8.63 -9.11 6.90
N ALA A 251 7.84 -9.99 7.51
CA ALA A 251 8.34 -11.04 8.39
C ALA A 251 9.20 -12.07 7.64
N ILE A 252 8.76 -12.51 6.46
CA ILE A 252 9.54 -13.39 5.57
C ILE A 252 10.79 -12.68 5.07
N ALA A 253 10.69 -11.42 4.63
CA ALA A 253 11.84 -10.67 4.14
C ALA A 253 12.96 -10.60 5.20
N LYS A 254 12.60 -10.27 6.44
CA LYS A 254 13.56 -10.24 7.57
C LYS A 254 14.15 -11.62 7.90
N ALA A 255 13.34 -12.67 7.92
CA ALA A 255 13.81 -14.02 8.19
C ALA A 255 14.72 -14.55 7.07
N ALA A 256 14.44 -14.18 5.80
CA ALA A 256 15.19 -14.59 4.63
C ALA A 256 16.63 -14.04 4.61
N GLU A 257 16.90 -12.90 5.26
CA GLU A 257 18.26 -12.34 5.40
C GLU A 257 19.22 -13.29 6.13
N LEU A 258 18.69 -14.18 6.97
CA LEU A 258 19.45 -15.13 7.80
C LEU A 258 19.49 -16.54 7.19
N GLY A 259 18.87 -16.78 6.04
CA GLY A 259 18.71 -18.07 5.40
C GLY A 259 19.43 -18.21 4.05
N ASP A 260 19.57 -19.46 3.61
CA ASP A 260 20.08 -19.76 2.26
C ASP A 260 18.92 -19.86 1.26
N PRO A 261 18.88 -19.02 0.22
CA PRO A 261 17.82 -19.04 -0.81
C PRO A 261 17.83 -20.31 -1.68
N ARG A 262 18.89 -21.14 -1.59
CA ARG A 262 19.03 -22.39 -2.33
C ARG A 262 18.87 -23.64 -1.46
N ALA A 263 18.54 -23.48 -0.17
CA ALA A 263 18.35 -24.60 0.77
C ALA A 263 17.19 -25.53 0.35
N PHE A 264 16.14 -24.98 -0.25
CA PHE A 264 14.99 -25.75 -0.73
C PHE A 264 14.72 -25.47 -2.21
N HIS A 265 14.57 -26.56 -2.97
CA HIS A 265 14.18 -26.46 -4.39
C HIS A 265 12.67 -26.41 -4.50
N LEU A 266 12.13 -25.19 -4.66
CA LEU A 266 10.69 -24.96 -4.76
C LEU A 266 10.29 -24.77 -6.23
N PRO A 267 9.11 -25.29 -6.66
CA PRO A 267 8.69 -25.24 -8.05
C PRO A 267 8.18 -23.86 -8.47
N ILE A 268 8.43 -23.50 -9.73
CA ILE A 268 7.78 -22.39 -10.40
C ILE A 268 6.68 -22.95 -11.29
N ALA A 269 5.46 -22.40 -11.19
CA ALA A 269 4.31 -22.85 -11.96
C ALA A 269 4.52 -22.63 -13.48
N LYS A 270 4.16 -23.64 -14.27
CA LYS A 270 4.11 -23.53 -15.74
C LYS A 270 2.66 -23.31 -16.16
N LEU A 271 2.34 -22.13 -16.65
CA LEU A 271 1.00 -21.72 -17.05
C LEU A 271 0.88 -21.61 -18.57
N ALA A 272 -0.35 -21.77 -19.09
CA ALA A 272 -0.64 -21.57 -20.51
C ALA A 272 -0.54 -20.08 -20.89
N GLY A 273 -0.98 -19.16 -20.00
CA GLY A 273 -0.84 -17.73 -20.18
C GLY A 273 0.62 -17.29 -20.05
N GLU A 274 1.08 -16.59 -21.05
CA GLU A 274 2.49 -16.23 -21.20
C GLU A 274 3.00 -15.37 -20.04
N TYR A 275 2.17 -14.45 -19.53
CA TYR A 275 2.49 -13.48 -18.49
C TYR A 275 1.74 -13.75 -17.17
N ASP A 276 0.95 -14.83 -17.10
CA ASP A 276 0.18 -15.16 -15.90
C ASP A 276 1.06 -15.68 -14.76
N PHE A 277 0.56 -15.50 -13.54
CA PHE A 277 1.18 -15.97 -12.30
C PHE A 277 0.36 -17.06 -11.62
N SER A 278 1.02 -17.84 -10.74
CA SER A 278 0.37 -18.77 -9.82
C SER A 278 1.29 -19.00 -8.61
N PHE A 279 0.73 -18.91 -7.41
CA PHE A 279 1.47 -19.06 -6.15
C PHE A 279 0.89 -20.13 -5.22
N SER A 280 -0.34 -20.64 -5.47
CA SER A 280 -0.95 -21.71 -4.65
C SER A 280 -0.15 -22.99 -4.67
N GLY A 281 0.44 -23.35 -5.82
CA GLY A 281 1.34 -24.50 -5.95
C GLY A 281 2.61 -24.34 -5.13
N LEU A 282 3.19 -23.13 -5.13
CA LEU A 282 4.39 -22.79 -4.37
C LEU A 282 4.13 -22.89 -2.86
N LYS A 283 3.01 -22.33 -2.36
CA LYS A 283 2.57 -22.47 -0.96
C LYS A 283 2.44 -23.94 -0.55
N THR A 284 1.83 -24.76 -1.40
CA THR A 284 1.65 -26.19 -1.14
C THR A 284 3.00 -26.93 -1.10
N ALA A 285 3.93 -26.57 -1.97
CA ALA A 285 5.29 -27.12 -1.95
C ALA A 285 6.03 -26.78 -0.67
N VAL A 286 5.91 -25.54 -0.17
CA VAL A 286 6.45 -25.13 1.15
C VAL A 286 5.84 -25.98 2.26
N LEU A 287 4.51 -26.12 2.31
CA LEU A 287 3.83 -26.94 3.31
C LEU A 287 4.39 -28.37 3.33
N ARG A 288 4.52 -29.00 2.17
CA ARG A 288 5.04 -30.37 2.05
C ARG A 288 6.51 -30.48 2.44
N ALA A 289 7.31 -29.50 2.06
CA ALA A 289 8.72 -29.44 2.46
C ALA A 289 8.87 -29.32 3.98
N VAL A 290 8.13 -28.42 4.62
CA VAL A 290 8.14 -28.24 6.07
C VAL A 290 7.68 -29.51 6.80
N GLN A 291 6.56 -30.14 6.36
CA GLN A 291 6.07 -31.41 6.94
C GLN A 291 7.16 -32.48 6.90
N ARG A 292 7.85 -32.64 5.78
CA ARG A 292 8.93 -33.62 5.60
C ARG A 292 10.11 -33.34 6.52
N GLU A 293 10.56 -32.09 6.61
CA GLU A 293 11.72 -31.68 7.44
C GLU A 293 11.46 -31.89 8.94
N VAL A 294 10.22 -31.73 9.40
CA VAL A 294 9.84 -31.99 10.80
C VAL A 294 9.40 -33.44 11.04
N GLY A 295 9.57 -34.35 10.07
CA GLY A 295 9.25 -35.78 10.20
C GLY A 295 7.73 -36.07 10.30
N LYS A 296 6.89 -35.26 9.67
CA LYS A 296 5.43 -35.43 9.65
C LYS A 296 4.94 -35.81 8.25
N ASP A 297 3.84 -36.57 8.23
CA ASP A 297 3.16 -36.92 6.99
C ASP A 297 2.25 -35.77 6.49
N PHE A 298 1.63 -35.99 5.33
CA PHE A 298 0.80 -35.00 4.66
C PHE A 298 -0.55 -34.72 5.31
N THR A 299 -0.94 -35.52 6.29
CA THR A 299 -2.20 -35.34 7.03
C THR A 299 -2.00 -34.45 8.27
N PHE A 300 -0.73 -34.19 8.65
CA PHE A 300 -0.43 -33.36 9.81
C PHE A 300 -0.96 -31.94 9.65
N PRO A 301 -1.70 -31.41 10.63
CA PRO A 301 -2.34 -30.11 10.54
C PRO A 301 -1.33 -28.95 10.38
N SER A 302 -1.55 -28.11 9.37
CA SER A 302 -0.62 -26.99 9.09
C SER A 302 -0.50 -25.98 10.22
N HIS A 303 -1.55 -25.77 11.01
CA HIS A 303 -1.56 -24.84 12.15
C HIS A 303 -0.71 -25.31 13.35
N GLU A 304 -0.29 -26.58 13.37
CA GLU A 304 0.60 -27.11 14.39
C GLU A 304 2.08 -27.11 13.98
N LEU A 305 2.37 -26.94 12.68
CA LEU A 305 3.74 -26.91 12.16
C LEU A 305 4.62 -25.81 12.80
N PRO A 306 4.12 -24.60 13.05
CA PRO A 306 4.92 -23.53 13.65
C PRO A 306 5.63 -23.93 14.95
N LYS A 307 5.04 -24.83 15.73
CA LYS A 307 5.60 -25.31 17.01
C LYS A 307 6.79 -26.27 16.82
N LEU A 308 6.94 -26.84 15.63
CA LEU A 308 7.97 -27.82 15.29
C LEU A 308 9.11 -27.23 14.44
N VAL A 309 8.90 -26.07 13.84
CA VAL A 309 9.87 -25.39 12.97
C VAL A 309 10.92 -24.70 13.84
N ASN A 310 12.18 -25.12 13.70
CA ASN A 310 13.31 -24.44 14.34
C ASN A 310 13.78 -23.23 13.50
N ASP A 311 14.63 -22.38 14.07
CA ASP A 311 15.08 -21.14 13.43
C ASP A 311 15.82 -21.36 12.11
N SER A 312 16.68 -22.38 12.04
CA SER A 312 17.41 -22.70 10.79
C SER A 312 16.46 -23.09 9.65
N LEU A 313 15.46 -23.95 9.92
CA LEU A 313 14.45 -24.34 8.95
C LEU A 313 13.59 -23.13 8.55
N ARG A 314 13.22 -22.29 9.52
CA ARG A 314 12.43 -21.07 9.30
C ARG A 314 13.14 -20.10 8.37
N HIS A 315 14.40 -19.78 8.64
CA HIS A 315 15.20 -18.84 7.86
C HIS A 315 15.45 -19.36 6.45
N ASN A 316 15.87 -20.61 6.31
CA ASN A 316 16.13 -21.24 5.02
C ASN A 316 14.87 -21.36 4.16
N MET A 317 13.73 -21.71 4.77
CA MET A 317 12.44 -21.78 4.05
C MET A 317 11.96 -20.39 3.62
N ALA A 318 12.08 -19.39 4.50
CA ALA A 318 11.76 -18.00 4.16
C ALA A 318 12.60 -17.50 2.97
N ALA A 319 13.92 -17.75 2.99
CA ALA A 319 14.83 -17.35 1.93
C ALA A 319 14.52 -18.06 0.60
N SER A 320 14.33 -19.38 0.62
CA SER A 320 14.02 -20.16 -0.59
C SER A 320 12.66 -19.83 -1.18
N PHE A 321 11.64 -19.60 -0.32
CA PHE A 321 10.32 -19.17 -0.75
C PHE A 321 10.37 -17.77 -1.39
N GLN A 322 10.95 -16.77 -0.68
CA GLN A 322 11.08 -15.42 -1.20
C GLN A 322 11.79 -15.40 -2.54
N TYR A 323 12.93 -16.09 -2.64
CA TYR A 323 13.69 -16.19 -3.90
C TYR A 323 12.82 -16.72 -5.05
N THR A 324 12.08 -17.81 -4.83
CA THR A 324 11.27 -18.45 -5.85
C THR A 324 10.05 -17.61 -6.26
N ALA A 325 9.37 -17.00 -5.28
CA ALA A 325 8.22 -16.12 -5.53
C ALA A 325 8.65 -14.87 -6.32
N VAL A 326 9.74 -14.22 -5.90
CA VAL A 326 10.32 -13.07 -6.59
C VAL A 326 10.78 -13.42 -7.99
N LYS A 327 11.50 -14.54 -8.15
CA LYS A 327 11.94 -15.00 -9.46
C LYS A 327 10.77 -15.21 -10.43
N THR A 328 9.64 -15.72 -9.94
CA THR A 328 8.43 -15.89 -10.77
C THR A 328 7.94 -14.55 -11.32
N LEU A 329 7.92 -13.50 -10.49
CA LEU A 329 7.54 -12.14 -10.90
C LEU A 329 8.54 -11.56 -11.90
N VAL A 330 9.83 -11.67 -11.60
CA VAL A 330 10.92 -11.12 -12.42
C VAL A 330 10.96 -11.75 -13.80
N ASP A 331 10.88 -13.09 -13.89
CA ASP A 331 10.94 -13.80 -15.19
C ASP A 331 9.79 -13.36 -16.11
N LYS A 332 8.57 -13.17 -15.57
CA LYS A 332 7.40 -12.72 -16.35
C LYS A 332 7.49 -11.25 -16.75
N THR A 333 7.95 -10.40 -15.83
CA THR A 333 8.15 -8.96 -16.10
C THR A 333 9.22 -8.75 -17.16
N LYS A 334 10.36 -9.49 -17.06
CA LYS A 334 11.40 -9.44 -18.07
C LYS A 334 10.88 -9.87 -19.45
N LYS A 335 10.12 -10.96 -19.51
CA LYS A 335 9.53 -11.44 -20.75
C LYS A 335 8.58 -10.41 -21.37
N ALA A 336 7.74 -9.75 -20.54
CA ALA A 336 6.87 -8.68 -20.99
C ALA A 336 7.69 -7.46 -21.49
N TYR A 337 8.74 -7.09 -20.77
CA TYR A 337 9.67 -6.04 -21.21
C TYR A 337 10.27 -6.36 -22.59
N ASP A 338 10.81 -7.57 -22.76
CA ASP A 338 11.45 -7.98 -24.01
C ASP A 338 10.48 -7.96 -25.21
N ASN A 339 9.19 -8.23 -24.97
CA ASN A 339 8.17 -8.27 -26.03
C ASN A 339 7.53 -6.91 -26.34
N PHE A 340 7.30 -6.07 -25.32
CA PHE A 340 6.59 -4.79 -25.50
C PHE A 340 7.50 -3.56 -25.56
N GLN A 341 8.76 -3.67 -25.13
CA GLN A 341 9.76 -2.59 -25.14
C GLN A 341 9.21 -1.26 -24.56
N PRO A 342 8.68 -1.25 -23.32
CA PRO A 342 8.12 -0.05 -22.72
C PRO A 342 9.19 1.01 -22.44
N ALA A 343 8.79 2.29 -22.39
CA ALA A 343 9.67 3.39 -22.04
C ALA A 343 10.00 3.42 -20.52
N SER A 344 9.08 2.95 -19.68
CA SER A 344 9.28 2.81 -18.24
C SER A 344 8.78 1.47 -17.71
N VAL A 345 9.40 0.99 -16.62
CA VAL A 345 8.90 -0.14 -15.84
C VAL A 345 8.65 0.32 -14.40
N VAL A 346 7.42 0.17 -13.94
CA VAL A 346 6.97 0.55 -12.59
C VAL A 346 6.64 -0.67 -11.77
N ILE A 347 7.05 -0.67 -10.49
CA ILE A 347 6.57 -1.63 -9.49
C ILE A 347 5.62 -0.90 -8.56
N ALA A 348 4.40 -1.43 -8.36
CA ALA A 348 3.38 -0.82 -7.55
C ALA A 348 2.70 -1.82 -6.59
N GLY A 349 2.07 -1.33 -5.53
CA GLY A 349 1.44 -2.14 -4.49
C GLY A 349 2.39 -2.52 -3.35
N GLY A 350 1.86 -3.02 -2.23
CA GLY A 350 2.61 -3.24 -0.99
C GLY A 350 3.84 -4.15 -1.13
N VAL A 351 3.81 -5.15 -2.02
CA VAL A 351 4.97 -6.02 -2.28
C VAL A 351 6.09 -5.30 -3.04
N ALA A 352 5.83 -4.14 -3.66
CA ALA A 352 6.87 -3.28 -4.22
C ALA A 352 7.89 -2.79 -3.17
N ALA A 353 7.57 -2.84 -1.88
CA ALA A 353 8.51 -2.56 -0.79
C ALA A 353 9.58 -3.66 -0.61
N ASN A 354 9.39 -4.87 -1.17
CA ASN A 354 10.32 -5.98 -1.02
C ASN A 354 11.65 -5.71 -1.72
N GLN A 355 12.74 -5.68 -0.95
CA GLN A 355 14.08 -5.33 -1.45
C GLN A 355 14.64 -6.38 -2.42
N GLU A 356 14.34 -7.66 -2.21
CA GLU A 356 14.79 -8.73 -3.09
C GLU A 356 14.12 -8.63 -4.47
N LEU A 357 12.83 -8.25 -4.53
CA LEU A 357 12.14 -7.98 -5.80
C LEU A 357 12.80 -6.81 -6.55
N ARG A 358 13.08 -5.72 -5.85
CA ARG A 358 13.76 -4.56 -6.44
C ARG A 358 15.16 -4.91 -6.96
N ARG A 359 15.92 -5.70 -6.17
CA ARG A 359 17.25 -6.15 -6.55
C ARG A 359 17.23 -7.01 -7.81
N GLN A 360 16.41 -8.07 -7.83
CA GLN A 360 16.35 -8.99 -8.98
C GLN A 360 15.83 -8.31 -10.25
N LEU A 361 14.87 -7.40 -10.16
CA LEU A 361 14.39 -6.65 -11.33
C LEU A 361 15.46 -5.71 -11.90
N ARG A 362 16.24 -5.01 -11.04
CA ARG A 362 17.36 -4.18 -11.51
C ARG A 362 18.45 -4.99 -12.22
N GLU A 363 18.67 -6.22 -11.79
CA GLU A 363 19.64 -7.11 -12.42
C GLU A 363 19.12 -7.71 -13.74
N ALA A 364 17.80 -7.89 -13.86
CA ALA A 364 17.20 -8.55 -15.01
C ALA A 364 16.85 -7.60 -16.16
N LEU A 365 16.58 -6.32 -15.86
CA LEU A 365 16.13 -5.34 -16.85
C LEU A 365 17.26 -4.38 -17.26
N PRO A 366 17.32 -3.97 -18.54
CA PRO A 366 18.36 -3.04 -19.02
C PRO A 366 18.03 -1.57 -18.76
N ILE A 367 16.93 -1.26 -18.10
CA ILE A 367 16.48 0.09 -17.73
C ILE A 367 16.26 0.17 -16.22
N ASP A 368 16.28 1.37 -15.70
CA ASP A 368 15.93 1.62 -14.31
C ASP A 368 14.45 1.29 -14.05
N ILE A 369 14.18 0.70 -12.90
CA ILE A 369 12.82 0.45 -12.42
C ILE A 369 12.36 1.60 -11.54
N GLU A 370 11.12 2.00 -11.71
CA GLU A 370 10.50 3.05 -10.93
C GLU A 370 9.60 2.46 -9.85
N TYR A 371 9.64 3.03 -8.67
CA TYR A 371 8.79 2.65 -7.54
C TYR A 371 8.60 3.82 -6.59
N ALA A 372 7.42 3.92 -6.04
CA ALA A 372 7.10 4.93 -5.05
C ALA A 372 7.89 4.72 -3.75
N PRO A 373 8.07 5.76 -2.92
CA PRO A 373 8.53 5.63 -1.55
C PRO A 373 7.73 4.57 -0.79
N ILE A 374 8.36 3.91 0.19
CA ILE A 374 7.74 2.78 0.93
C ILE A 374 6.37 3.18 1.50
N GLN A 375 6.24 4.40 1.99
CA GLN A 375 5.01 4.95 2.56
C GLN A 375 3.86 5.10 1.55
N LEU A 376 4.16 5.13 0.25
CA LEU A 376 3.19 5.19 -0.83
C LEU A 376 3.03 3.85 -1.58
N CYS A 377 3.78 2.81 -1.21
CA CYS A 377 3.62 1.48 -1.79
C CYS A 377 2.39 0.75 -1.26
N THR A 378 2.04 0.96 0.02
CA THR A 378 0.84 0.39 0.65
C THR A 378 -0.40 1.23 0.34
N ASP A 379 -1.58 0.77 0.76
CA ASP A 379 -2.85 1.47 0.54
C ASP A 379 -2.81 2.86 1.18
N ASN A 380 -3.08 3.89 0.37
CA ASN A 380 -3.03 5.28 0.76
C ASN A 380 -3.91 6.13 -0.15
N ALA A 381 -4.31 7.32 0.30
CA ALA A 381 -5.19 8.18 -0.48
C ALA A 381 -4.45 9.10 -1.47
N ALA A 382 -3.13 9.24 -1.36
CA ALA A 382 -2.36 10.05 -2.29
C ALA A 382 -2.40 9.46 -3.72
N MET A 383 -2.34 8.12 -3.85
CA MET A 383 -2.50 7.44 -5.12
C MET A 383 -3.89 7.64 -5.74
N ILE A 384 -4.94 7.72 -4.87
CA ILE A 384 -6.32 7.96 -5.29
C ILE A 384 -6.48 9.40 -5.79
N ALA A 385 -5.93 10.37 -5.07
CA ALA A 385 -5.95 11.77 -5.47
C ALA A 385 -5.14 12.01 -6.77
N ALA A 386 -3.96 11.38 -6.91
CA ALA A 386 -3.13 11.49 -8.09
C ALA A 386 -3.87 10.95 -9.33
N LEU A 387 -4.40 9.71 -9.29
CA LEU A 387 -5.20 9.18 -10.38
C LEU A 387 -6.46 10.02 -10.63
N GLY A 388 -7.10 10.53 -9.57
CA GLY A 388 -8.26 11.42 -9.65
C GLY A 388 -8.01 12.67 -10.50
N TYR A 389 -6.82 13.25 -10.43
CA TYR A 389 -6.43 14.36 -11.29
C TYR A 389 -6.43 13.97 -12.78
N PHE A 390 -5.79 12.85 -13.13
CA PHE A 390 -5.75 12.41 -14.54
C PHE A 390 -7.13 12.01 -15.04
N ARG A 391 -7.93 11.34 -14.20
CA ARG A 391 -9.32 10.98 -14.53
C ARG A 391 -10.20 12.21 -14.72
N ALA A 392 -9.97 13.28 -13.98
CA ALA A 392 -10.71 14.55 -14.16
C ALA A 392 -10.49 15.20 -15.53
N HIS A 393 -9.41 14.86 -16.23
CA HIS A 393 -9.14 15.33 -17.59
C HIS A 393 -9.67 14.41 -18.70
N ILE A 394 -10.11 13.21 -18.35
CA ILE A 394 -10.53 12.17 -19.30
C ILE A 394 -12.01 11.86 -19.13
N ASP A 395 -12.48 11.74 -17.90
CA ASP A 395 -13.81 11.26 -17.55
C ASP A 395 -14.74 12.41 -17.15
N GLN A 396 -16.04 12.19 -17.32
CA GLN A 396 -17.06 13.05 -16.69
C GLN A 396 -17.17 12.69 -15.20
N PRO A 397 -17.46 13.66 -14.33
CA PRO A 397 -17.73 13.39 -12.92
C PRO A 397 -18.87 12.37 -12.76
N ALA A 398 -18.73 11.48 -11.79
CA ALA A 398 -19.78 10.57 -11.41
C ALA A 398 -20.93 11.32 -10.70
N ASP A 399 -22.17 10.86 -10.91
CA ASP A 399 -23.29 11.34 -10.13
C ASP A 399 -23.16 10.86 -8.67
N PRO A 400 -23.03 11.76 -7.68
CA PRO A 400 -22.92 11.38 -6.29
C PRO A 400 -24.17 10.68 -5.73
N TYR A 401 -25.32 10.78 -6.42
CA TYR A 401 -26.54 10.08 -6.00
C TYR A 401 -26.58 8.61 -6.46
N ASP A 402 -25.93 8.30 -7.60
CA ASP A 402 -25.98 6.97 -8.23
C ASP A 402 -24.68 6.17 -8.15
N LEU A 403 -23.60 6.72 -7.59
CA LEU A 403 -22.33 6.01 -7.51
C LEU A 403 -22.43 4.77 -6.61
N GLU A 404 -22.30 3.59 -7.19
CA GLU A 404 -22.27 2.30 -6.52
C GLU A 404 -20.86 1.70 -6.44
N VAL A 405 -20.59 0.95 -5.38
CA VAL A 405 -19.33 0.21 -5.22
C VAL A 405 -19.33 -1.07 -6.05
N GLN A 406 -18.18 -1.46 -6.57
CA GLN A 406 -17.98 -2.68 -7.37
C GLN A 406 -16.84 -3.53 -6.80
N PRO A 407 -17.12 -4.35 -5.76
CA PRO A 407 -16.09 -5.05 -4.98
C PRO A 407 -15.19 -6.00 -5.79
N SER A 408 -15.71 -6.55 -6.88
CA SER A 408 -15.03 -7.57 -7.70
C SER A 408 -14.63 -7.07 -9.10
N LEU A 409 -14.67 -5.75 -9.34
CA LEU A 409 -14.27 -5.21 -10.64
C LEU A 409 -12.77 -5.44 -10.85
N SER A 410 -12.41 -6.13 -11.91
CA SER A 410 -11.01 -6.31 -12.29
C SER A 410 -10.55 -5.23 -13.29
N MET A 411 -9.23 -5.00 -13.37
CA MET A 411 -8.64 -4.24 -14.46
C MET A 411 -8.80 -5.04 -15.76
N THR A 412 -9.70 -4.61 -16.60
CA THR A 412 -9.88 -5.17 -17.95
C THR A 412 -9.35 -4.20 -18.98
N THR A 413 -9.07 -4.71 -20.19
CA THR A 413 -8.73 -3.82 -21.32
C THR A 413 -9.92 -2.89 -21.59
N ILE A 414 -9.68 -1.59 -21.59
CA ILE A 414 -10.65 -0.57 -21.95
C ILE A 414 -10.54 -0.28 -23.44
#